data_723d8531870e26e78a4ea3b899868c64
#
_entry.id   723d8531870e26e78a4ea3b899868c64
#
_cell.length_a   1.000
_cell.length_b   1.000
_cell.length_c   1.000
_cell.angle_alpha   90.00
_cell.angle_beta   90.00
_cell.angle_gamma   90.00
#
_symmetry.space_group_name_H-M   'P 1'
#
loop_
_entity.id
_entity.type
_entity.pdbx_description
1 polymer ?
#
loop_
_entity_poly.entity_id
_entity_poly.type
_entity_poly.pdbx_seq_one_letter_code
_entity_poly.pdbx_strand_id
1 'polypeptide(L)'
;MVDFINLSINKKDIIYDGKVKMTKGNKGVIRIKNKLFNNFTYVIFPILRQNIGSSVIISVDEILNKETHLEEDKTHIDFSRRYVGRKCIVISSQFPLNLELRKQDIIVDGEVKNTWSGQGIIRLRDKFLGNRSYVIFPIYSKETDDGVIMAIDEILNKGIHPENDHSSGIPIGQKYVGRKCITILQEG
;
A
#
# COMPACT_ATOMS: atom_id res chain seq x y z
N MET A 1 15.46 2.20 9.29
CA MET A 1 14.41 3.24 9.04
C MET A 1 14.54 3.74 7.62
N VAL A 2 13.45 4.08 7.00
CA VAL A 2 13.42 4.63 5.64
C VAL A 2 12.64 5.94 5.64
N ASP A 3 13.07 6.96 4.90
CA ASP A 3 12.31 8.21 4.76
C ASP A 3 10.98 7.93 4.06
N PHE A 4 11.03 7.36 2.86
CA PHE A 4 9.87 6.96 2.08
C PHE A 4 10.18 5.73 1.24
N ILE A 5 9.15 4.91 1.01
CA ILE A 5 9.20 3.95 -0.09
C ILE A 5 9.02 4.73 -1.38
N ASN A 6 10.02 4.68 -2.26
CA ASN A 6 10.00 5.35 -3.54
C ASN A 6 9.84 4.34 -4.69
N LEU A 7 8.96 4.66 -5.62
CA LEU A 7 8.78 3.91 -6.86
C LEU A 7 9.12 4.78 -8.06
N SER A 8 9.80 4.20 -9.04
CA SER A 8 9.98 4.79 -10.36
C SER A 8 9.02 4.10 -11.34
N ILE A 9 8.09 4.86 -11.91
CA ILE A 9 7.07 4.35 -12.83
C ILE A 9 7.26 5.03 -14.18
N ASN A 10 7.26 4.23 -15.25
CA ASN A 10 7.28 4.78 -16.59
C ASN A 10 5.92 5.45 -16.88
N LYS A 11 5.94 6.67 -17.42
CA LYS A 11 4.71 7.43 -17.74
C LYS A 11 3.77 6.67 -18.66
N LYS A 12 4.30 5.84 -19.58
CA LYS A 12 3.48 5.02 -20.48
C LYS A 12 2.64 3.94 -19.78
N ASP A 13 3.04 3.52 -18.57
CA ASP A 13 2.34 2.49 -17.80
C ASP A 13 1.22 3.08 -16.93
N ILE A 14 1.15 4.41 -16.85
CA ILE A 14 0.10 5.12 -16.11
C ILE A 14 -1.17 5.15 -16.96
N ILE A 15 -2.22 4.52 -16.47
CA ILE A 15 -3.52 4.46 -17.17
C ILE A 15 -4.55 5.44 -16.59
N TYR A 16 -4.31 5.98 -15.41
CA TYR A 16 -5.12 7.03 -14.80
C TYR A 16 -4.24 7.88 -13.87
N ASP A 17 -4.44 9.18 -13.92
CA ASP A 17 -3.78 10.16 -13.06
C ASP A 17 -4.81 11.22 -12.66
N GLY A 18 -5.27 11.17 -11.44
CA GLY A 18 -6.35 12.05 -10.99
C GLY A 18 -6.75 11.80 -9.54
N LYS A 19 -8.02 12.03 -9.24
CA LYS A 19 -8.59 11.85 -7.91
C LYS A 19 -9.64 10.75 -7.89
N VAL A 20 -9.77 10.08 -6.76
CA VAL A 20 -10.91 9.20 -6.49
C VAL A 20 -12.18 10.07 -6.41
N LYS A 21 -13.15 9.78 -7.24
CA LYS A 21 -14.42 10.52 -7.32
C LYS A 21 -15.48 9.88 -6.42
N MET A 22 -16.43 10.67 -5.96
CA MET A 22 -17.55 10.17 -5.17
C MET A 22 -18.70 9.70 -6.10
N THR A 23 -19.28 8.56 -5.77
CA THR A 23 -20.53 8.08 -6.38
C THR A 23 -21.76 8.64 -5.68
N LYS A 24 -22.95 8.48 -6.29
CA LYS A 24 -24.24 8.83 -5.65
C LYS A 24 -24.48 8.05 -4.34
N GLY A 25 -23.87 6.85 -4.18
CA GLY A 25 -23.97 6.03 -2.98
C GLY A 25 -22.90 6.32 -1.91
N ASN A 26 -22.23 7.46 -1.97
CA ASN A 26 -21.21 7.88 -0.98
C ASN A 26 -19.96 6.99 -0.93
N LYS A 27 -19.68 6.25 -1.99
CA LYS A 27 -18.46 5.43 -2.17
C LYS A 27 -17.48 6.13 -3.11
N GLY A 28 -16.23 5.75 -3.06
CA GLY A 28 -15.24 6.21 -4.01
C GLY A 28 -15.23 5.38 -5.30
N VAL A 29 -14.91 5.99 -6.42
CA VAL A 29 -14.76 5.32 -7.71
C VAL A 29 -13.71 5.99 -8.58
N ILE A 30 -12.95 5.17 -9.30
CA ILE A 30 -12.14 5.59 -10.45
C ILE A 30 -12.75 4.95 -11.69
N ARG A 31 -12.98 5.72 -12.75
CA ARG A 31 -13.42 5.23 -14.06
C ARG A 31 -12.32 5.40 -15.08
N ILE A 32 -11.98 4.31 -15.74
CA ILE A 32 -10.95 4.23 -16.78
C ILE A 32 -11.65 3.93 -18.09
N LYS A 33 -11.32 4.70 -19.13
CA LYS A 33 -11.98 4.61 -20.44
C LYS A 33 -11.73 3.30 -21.18
N ASN A 34 -10.66 2.59 -20.84
CA ASN A 34 -10.23 1.37 -21.52
C ASN A 34 -10.59 0.14 -20.71
N LYS A 35 -10.82 -0.99 -21.40
CA LYS A 35 -10.87 -2.30 -20.76
C LYS A 35 -9.48 -2.70 -20.30
N LEU A 36 -9.38 -3.21 -19.08
CA LEU A 36 -8.15 -3.72 -18.52
C LEU A 36 -8.22 -5.24 -18.44
N PHE A 37 -7.20 -5.89 -19.00
CA PHE A 37 -7.09 -7.35 -19.04
C PHE A 37 -5.86 -7.89 -18.30
N ASN A 38 -5.11 -7.00 -17.64
CA ASN A 38 -3.92 -7.39 -16.88
C ASN A 38 -4.30 -7.97 -15.51
N ASN A 39 -3.43 -8.82 -14.97
CA ASN A 39 -3.66 -9.52 -13.71
C ASN A 39 -3.61 -8.60 -12.48
N PHE A 40 -2.87 -7.48 -12.59
CA PHE A 40 -2.65 -6.56 -11.48
C PHE A 40 -3.05 -5.15 -11.86
N THR A 41 -3.81 -4.52 -10.98
CA THR A 41 -4.17 -3.10 -11.07
C THR A 41 -3.84 -2.44 -9.75
N TYR A 42 -2.77 -1.65 -9.75
CA TYR A 42 -2.29 -0.95 -8.58
C TYR A 42 -2.79 0.49 -8.57
N VAL A 43 -3.39 0.89 -7.47
CA VAL A 43 -3.71 2.28 -7.17
C VAL A 43 -2.70 2.80 -6.18
N ILE A 44 -1.92 3.78 -6.58
CA ILE A 44 -0.82 4.35 -5.81
C ILE A 44 -1.24 5.74 -5.34
N PHE A 45 -1.23 5.95 -4.03
CA PHE A 45 -1.47 7.24 -3.40
C PHE A 45 -0.13 7.87 -3.04
N PRO A 46 0.26 8.97 -3.72
CA PRO A 46 1.55 9.62 -3.50
C PRO A 46 1.53 10.56 -2.29
N ILE A 47 2.65 10.64 -1.56
CA ILE A 47 2.99 11.76 -0.67
C ILE A 47 3.65 12.86 -1.51
N LEU A 48 4.70 12.49 -2.26
CA LEU A 48 5.45 13.34 -3.16
C LEU A 48 5.53 12.72 -4.54
N ARG A 49 5.64 13.57 -5.54
CA ARG A 49 5.75 13.17 -6.95
C ARG A 49 6.74 14.06 -7.67
N GLN A 50 7.64 13.45 -8.43
CA GLN A 50 8.59 14.15 -9.28
C GLN A 50 8.61 13.54 -10.69
N ASN A 51 8.43 14.37 -11.69
CA ASN A 51 8.54 13.95 -13.10
C ASN A 51 10.02 14.05 -13.53
N ILE A 52 10.57 12.95 -14.03
CA ILE A 52 11.95 12.89 -14.53
C ILE A 52 11.93 12.19 -15.89
N GLY A 53 12.06 12.98 -16.98
CA GLY A 53 12.05 12.44 -18.34
C GLY A 53 10.79 11.63 -18.63
N SER A 54 10.95 10.36 -18.99
CA SER A 54 9.88 9.40 -19.27
C SER A 54 9.31 8.73 -18.04
N SER A 55 9.85 9.03 -16.86
CA SER A 55 9.46 8.39 -15.58
C SER A 55 8.84 9.38 -14.62
N VAL A 56 8.11 8.84 -13.66
CA VAL A 56 7.61 9.53 -12.47
C VAL A 56 8.17 8.82 -11.25
N ILE A 57 8.85 9.56 -10.38
CA ILE A 57 9.26 9.07 -9.07
C ILE A 57 8.17 9.46 -8.07
N ILE A 58 7.71 8.49 -7.33
CA ILE A 58 6.62 8.62 -6.37
C ILE A 58 7.11 8.19 -5.00
N SER A 59 7.03 9.10 -4.02
CA SER A 59 7.11 8.72 -2.61
C SER A 59 5.74 8.24 -2.19
N VAL A 60 5.66 6.98 -1.77
CA VAL A 60 4.40 6.27 -1.57
C VAL A 60 3.80 6.56 -0.20
N ASP A 61 2.49 6.84 -0.14
CA ASP A 61 1.69 6.74 1.07
C ASP A 61 1.03 5.35 1.18
N GLU A 62 0.25 4.99 0.17
CA GLU A 62 -0.40 3.69 0.10
C GLU A 62 -0.32 3.12 -1.31
N ILE A 63 -0.25 1.80 -1.41
CA ILE A 63 -0.45 1.04 -2.66
C ILE A 63 -1.54 0.02 -2.40
N LEU A 64 -2.54 -0.01 -3.26
CA LEU A 64 -3.61 -1.00 -3.22
C LEU A 64 -3.64 -1.78 -4.53
N ASN A 65 -3.59 -3.09 -4.46
CA ASN A 65 -3.94 -3.97 -5.58
C ASN A 65 -5.46 -4.14 -5.57
N LYS A 66 -6.12 -3.66 -6.61
CA LYS A 66 -7.57 -3.57 -6.65
C LYS A 66 -8.16 -4.43 -7.77
N GLU A 67 -9.26 -5.11 -7.45
CA GLU A 67 -10.12 -5.71 -8.46
C GLU A 67 -10.73 -4.63 -9.36
N THR A 68 -10.85 -4.95 -10.63
CA THR A 68 -11.47 -4.11 -11.63
C THR A 68 -12.81 -4.71 -12.07
N HIS A 69 -13.78 -3.85 -12.27
CA HIS A 69 -15.09 -4.23 -12.76
C HIS A 69 -15.31 -3.66 -14.18
N LEU A 70 -15.75 -4.50 -15.09
CA LEU A 70 -16.07 -4.08 -16.46
C LEU A 70 -17.52 -3.61 -16.53
N GLU A 71 -17.73 -2.44 -17.10
CA GLU A 71 -19.04 -1.86 -17.37
C GLU A 71 -19.05 -1.35 -18.82
N GLU A 72 -19.70 -2.11 -19.71
CA GLU A 72 -19.67 -1.87 -21.16
C GLU A 72 -18.22 -1.83 -21.69
N ASP A 73 -17.76 -0.66 -22.12
CA ASP A 73 -16.41 -0.45 -22.66
C ASP A 73 -15.43 0.22 -21.69
N LYS A 74 -15.81 0.28 -20.41
CA LYS A 74 -15.04 0.97 -19.37
C LYS A 74 -14.68 0.01 -18.26
N THR A 75 -13.63 0.38 -17.54
CA THR A 75 -13.25 -0.28 -16.30
C THR A 75 -13.48 0.67 -15.14
N HIS A 76 -14.03 0.16 -14.04
CA HIS A 76 -14.11 0.93 -12.80
C HIS A 76 -13.47 0.19 -11.63
N ILE A 77 -13.00 0.97 -10.66
CA ILE A 77 -12.37 0.52 -9.43
C ILE A 77 -13.11 1.17 -8.27
N ASP A 78 -13.58 0.35 -7.34
CA ASP A 78 -14.34 0.80 -6.19
C ASP A 78 -13.47 1.03 -4.96
N PHE A 79 -13.82 2.07 -4.19
CA PHE A 79 -13.13 2.45 -2.96
C PHE A 79 -14.14 2.73 -1.85
N SER A 80 -13.68 2.59 -0.60
CA SER A 80 -14.39 3.14 0.54
C SER A 80 -14.37 4.68 0.52
N ARG A 81 -15.32 5.31 1.21
CA ARG A 81 -15.45 6.77 1.29
C ARG A 81 -14.17 7.50 1.69
N ARG A 82 -13.33 6.88 2.52
CA ARG A 82 -12.08 7.49 3.03
C ARG A 82 -11.09 7.90 1.93
N TYR A 83 -11.20 7.32 0.74
CA TYR A 83 -10.31 7.64 -0.39
C TYR A 83 -10.84 8.74 -1.29
N VAL A 84 -12.10 9.14 -1.16
CA VAL A 84 -12.70 10.18 -1.99
C VAL A 84 -11.93 11.48 -1.90
N GLY A 85 -11.60 12.07 -3.04
CA GLY A 85 -10.83 13.31 -3.16
C GLY A 85 -9.31 13.14 -3.11
N ARG A 86 -8.80 11.96 -2.73
CA ARG A 86 -7.36 11.71 -2.73
C ARG A 86 -6.82 11.62 -4.16
N LYS A 87 -5.68 12.24 -4.38
CA LYS A 87 -4.92 12.10 -5.64
C LYS A 87 -4.35 10.69 -5.71
N CYS A 88 -4.38 10.09 -6.90
CA CYS A 88 -3.84 8.76 -7.12
C CYS A 88 -3.36 8.58 -8.56
N ILE A 89 -2.49 7.60 -8.73
CA ILE A 89 -2.00 7.11 -10.02
C ILE A 89 -2.40 5.65 -10.10
N VAL A 90 -2.95 5.23 -11.24
CA VAL A 90 -3.27 3.83 -11.50
C VAL A 90 -2.37 3.28 -12.59
N ILE A 91 -1.78 2.14 -12.30
CA ILE A 91 -1.02 1.35 -13.27
C ILE A 91 -1.65 -0.03 -13.41
N SER A 92 -1.53 -0.60 -14.61
CA SER A 92 -1.98 -1.97 -14.90
C SER A 92 -0.79 -2.77 -15.42
N SER A 93 -0.57 -3.95 -14.87
CA SER A 93 0.58 -4.79 -15.20
C SER A 93 0.20 -6.27 -15.26
N GLN A 94 0.90 -7.02 -16.12
CA GLN A 94 0.82 -8.49 -16.14
C GLN A 94 1.56 -9.14 -14.98
N PHE A 95 2.53 -8.44 -14.41
CA PHE A 95 3.38 -8.90 -13.31
C PHE A 95 3.18 -8.03 -12.09
N PRO A 96 3.35 -8.58 -10.87
CA PRO A 96 3.27 -7.80 -9.66
C PRO A 96 4.43 -6.80 -9.56
N LEU A 97 4.19 -5.69 -8.85
CA LEU A 97 5.26 -4.79 -8.44
C LEU A 97 6.20 -5.50 -7.47
N ASN A 98 7.49 -5.29 -7.62
CA ASN A 98 8.50 -5.84 -6.73
C ASN A 98 9.10 -4.74 -5.85
N LEU A 99 9.40 -5.10 -4.63
CA LEU A 99 10.09 -4.28 -3.65
C LEU A 99 11.24 -5.09 -3.06
N GLU A 100 12.38 -4.44 -2.87
CA GLU A 100 13.52 -4.98 -2.15
C GLU A 100 13.73 -4.17 -0.87
N LEU A 101 13.86 -4.87 0.25
CA LEU A 101 14.11 -4.29 1.57
C LEU A 101 15.36 -4.90 2.17
N ARG A 102 16.16 -4.07 2.88
CA ARG A 102 17.29 -4.57 3.67
C ARG A 102 16.77 -5.19 4.97
N LYS A 103 17.36 -6.31 5.40
CA LYS A 103 16.97 -6.99 6.65
C LYS A 103 16.98 -6.06 7.86
N GLN A 104 17.95 -5.15 7.92
CA GLN A 104 18.10 -4.21 9.04
C GLN A 104 16.95 -3.19 9.16
N ASP A 105 16.20 -2.94 8.09
CA ASP A 105 15.08 -1.99 8.10
C ASP A 105 13.76 -2.67 8.51
N ILE A 106 13.72 -4.00 8.56
CA ILE A 106 12.54 -4.77 8.91
C ILE A 106 12.42 -4.85 10.44
N ILE A 107 11.30 -4.35 10.98
CA ILE A 107 11.01 -4.42 12.42
C ILE A 107 10.06 -5.54 12.77
N VAL A 108 9.21 -5.96 11.84
CA VAL A 108 8.31 -7.12 11.99
C VAL A 108 8.27 -7.90 10.68
N ASP A 109 8.44 -9.21 10.78
CA ASP A 109 8.09 -10.19 9.76
C ASP A 109 7.17 -11.22 10.43
N GLY A 110 5.88 -11.13 10.17
CA GLY A 110 4.89 -11.94 10.87
C GLY A 110 3.50 -11.81 10.29
N GLU A 111 2.50 -11.95 11.16
CA GLU A 111 1.09 -11.90 10.78
C GLU A 111 0.34 -10.86 11.59
N VAL A 112 -0.68 -10.28 10.97
CA VAL A 112 -1.65 -9.43 11.66
C VAL A 112 -2.45 -10.28 12.65
N LYS A 113 -2.39 -9.92 13.93
CA LYS A 113 -3.12 -10.61 15.00
C LYS A 113 -4.51 -10.02 15.18
N ASN A 114 -5.42 -10.82 15.72
CA ASN A 114 -6.75 -10.37 16.12
C ASN A 114 -6.73 -9.76 17.51
N THR A 115 -7.45 -8.66 17.71
CA THR A 115 -7.73 -8.11 19.05
C THR A 115 -9.05 -8.64 19.58
N TRP A 116 -9.31 -8.43 20.87
CA TRP A 116 -10.59 -8.78 21.50
C TRP A 116 -11.80 -8.10 20.84
N SER A 117 -11.60 -6.91 20.26
CA SER A 117 -12.65 -6.17 19.53
C SER A 117 -12.84 -6.60 18.07
N GLY A 118 -12.09 -7.62 17.62
CA GLY A 118 -12.14 -8.10 16.23
C GLY A 118 -11.35 -7.27 15.24
N GLN A 119 -10.60 -6.27 15.69
CA GLN A 119 -9.68 -5.51 14.82
C GLN A 119 -8.34 -6.22 14.67
N GLY A 120 -7.67 -5.98 13.56
CA GLY A 120 -6.30 -6.42 13.37
C GLY A 120 -5.29 -5.51 14.06
N ILE A 121 -4.21 -6.09 14.57
CA ILE A 121 -3.09 -5.39 15.17
C ILE A 121 -1.76 -6.08 14.83
N ILE A 122 -0.73 -5.27 14.58
CA ILE A 122 0.66 -5.73 14.56
C ILE A 122 1.31 -5.20 15.84
N ARG A 123 1.82 -6.12 16.68
CA ARG A 123 2.47 -5.75 17.94
C ARG A 123 3.96 -5.60 17.75
N LEU A 124 4.49 -4.51 18.29
CA LEU A 124 5.91 -4.18 18.31
C LEU A 124 6.43 -4.36 19.75
N ARG A 125 7.60 -4.99 19.87
CA ARG A 125 8.23 -5.23 21.18
C ARG A 125 8.75 -3.97 21.85
N ASP A 126 9.07 -2.95 21.00
CA ASP A 126 9.64 -1.69 21.45
C ASP A 126 8.62 -0.57 21.38
N LYS A 127 8.88 0.50 22.16
CA LYS A 127 8.05 1.69 22.18
C LYS A 127 8.51 2.66 21.08
N PHE A 128 7.73 2.76 20.03
CA PHE A 128 7.97 3.68 18.91
C PHE A 128 6.95 4.83 18.91
N LEU A 129 7.14 5.80 19.81
CA LEU A 129 6.21 6.93 19.93
C LEU A 129 6.40 7.95 18.81
N GLY A 130 5.29 8.39 18.24
CA GLY A 130 5.26 9.43 17.23
C GLY A 130 5.73 9.00 15.84
N ASN A 131 6.14 7.76 15.68
CA ASN A 131 6.62 7.22 14.42
C ASN A 131 5.47 6.71 13.54
N ARG A 132 5.71 6.70 12.26
CA ARG A 132 4.88 6.01 11.26
C ARG A 132 5.59 4.75 10.78
N SER A 133 4.82 3.88 10.18
CA SER A 133 5.34 2.63 9.62
C SER A 133 4.71 2.33 8.28
N TYR A 134 5.46 1.67 7.43
CA TYR A 134 4.90 0.98 6.28
C TYR A 134 4.61 -0.48 6.66
N VAL A 135 3.37 -0.89 6.46
CA VAL A 135 2.94 -2.29 6.55
C VAL A 135 2.78 -2.80 5.13
N ILE A 136 3.59 -3.78 4.77
CA ILE A 136 3.68 -4.34 3.42
C ILE A 136 3.08 -5.73 3.45
N PHE A 137 2.10 -5.99 2.59
CA PHE A 137 1.50 -7.30 2.40
C PHE A 137 2.06 -7.90 1.13
N PRO A 138 2.94 -8.93 1.21
CA PRO A 138 3.49 -9.57 0.05
C PRO A 138 2.50 -10.59 -0.54
N ILE A 139 2.54 -10.77 -1.87
CA ILE A 139 1.97 -11.93 -2.55
C ILE A 139 2.91 -13.13 -2.30
N TYR A 140 4.20 -12.91 -2.52
CA TYR A 140 5.27 -13.83 -2.15
C TYR A 140 6.53 -13.03 -1.77
N SER A 141 7.42 -13.65 -1.00
CA SER A 141 8.71 -13.07 -0.61
C SER A 141 9.81 -14.12 -0.69
N LYS A 142 11.01 -13.64 -0.98
CA LYS A 142 12.23 -14.44 -1.02
C LYS A 142 13.31 -13.73 -0.22
N GLU A 143 13.89 -14.43 0.76
CA GLU A 143 15.07 -13.93 1.47
C GLU A 143 16.30 -13.99 0.58
N THR A 144 17.17 -13.00 0.71
CA THR A 144 18.51 -12.91 0.16
C THR A 144 19.50 -12.75 1.31
N ASP A 145 20.79 -12.74 1.03
CA ASP A 145 21.81 -12.59 2.08
C ASP A 145 21.63 -11.27 2.86
N ASP A 146 21.32 -10.18 2.18
CA ASP A 146 21.26 -8.83 2.75
C ASP A 146 19.84 -8.28 2.91
N GLY A 147 18.82 -8.97 2.40
CA GLY A 147 17.48 -8.42 2.37
C GLY A 147 16.36 -9.41 2.09
N VAL A 148 15.23 -8.85 1.70
CA VAL A 148 14.03 -9.55 1.27
C VAL A 148 13.54 -8.92 -0.02
N ILE A 149 13.39 -9.73 -1.08
CA ILE A 149 12.71 -9.33 -2.32
C ILE A 149 11.29 -9.86 -2.24
N MET A 150 10.32 -9.02 -2.52
CA MET A 150 8.92 -9.39 -2.47
C MET A 150 8.12 -8.86 -3.64
N ALA A 151 7.12 -9.63 -4.05
CA ALA A 151 6.03 -9.15 -4.90
C ALA A 151 4.95 -8.53 -4.01
N ILE A 152 4.56 -7.30 -4.29
CA ILE A 152 3.67 -6.51 -3.43
C ILE A 152 2.22 -6.79 -3.81
N ASP A 153 1.37 -7.00 -2.79
CA ASP A 153 -0.07 -6.88 -2.91
C ASP A 153 -0.53 -5.49 -2.46
N GLU A 154 -0.24 -5.11 -1.22
CA GLU A 154 -0.60 -3.80 -0.67
C GLU A 154 0.53 -3.22 0.17
N ILE A 155 0.60 -1.89 0.22
CA ILE A 155 1.42 -1.12 1.17
C ILE A 155 0.52 -0.11 1.86
N LEU A 156 0.55 -0.10 3.19
CA LEU A 156 -0.19 0.84 4.02
C LEU A 156 0.77 1.66 4.88
N ASN A 157 0.61 2.97 4.88
CA ASN A 157 1.32 3.86 5.81
C ASN A 157 0.45 4.08 7.05
N LYS A 158 0.92 3.63 8.21
CA LYS A 158 0.17 3.59 9.47
C LYS A 158 0.91 4.26 10.61
N GLY A 159 0.15 4.96 11.46
CA GLY A 159 0.67 5.45 12.74
C GLY A 159 0.91 4.31 13.71
N ILE A 160 1.91 4.48 14.55
CA ILE A 160 2.22 3.57 15.65
C ILE A 160 1.66 4.17 16.93
N HIS A 161 0.97 3.36 17.71
CA HIS A 161 0.33 3.76 18.96
C HIS A 161 0.92 2.99 20.15
N PRO A 162 1.13 3.63 21.29
CA PRO A 162 1.58 2.93 22.50
C PRO A 162 0.48 1.96 22.98
N GLU A 163 0.85 0.74 23.36
CA GLU A 163 -0.03 -0.20 24.04
C GLU A 163 0.21 -0.20 25.56
N ASN A 164 1.48 -0.07 25.98
CA ASN A 164 1.91 0.04 27.38
C ASN A 164 3.29 0.71 27.44
N ASP A 165 3.95 0.68 28.60
CA ASP A 165 5.25 1.34 28.81
C ASP A 165 6.40 0.72 27.98
N HIS A 166 6.22 -0.49 27.46
CA HIS A 166 7.29 -1.26 26.79
C HIS A 166 6.92 -1.77 25.40
N SER A 167 5.71 -1.51 24.92
CA SER A 167 5.24 -2.01 23.62
C SER A 167 4.40 -0.99 22.88
N SER A 168 4.35 -1.16 21.58
CA SER A 168 3.54 -0.38 20.66
C SER A 168 2.75 -1.30 19.73
N GLY A 169 1.71 -0.78 19.14
CA GLY A 169 0.89 -1.48 18.17
C GLY A 169 0.56 -0.64 16.95
N ILE A 170 0.35 -1.31 15.84
CA ILE A 170 -0.13 -0.73 14.60
C ILE A 170 -1.54 -1.26 14.34
N PRO A 171 -2.59 -0.46 14.56
CA PRO A 171 -3.95 -0.89 14.30
C PRO A 171 -4.19 -1.01 12.79
N ILE A 172 -4.75 -2.14 12.41
CA ILE A 172 -5.07 -2.48 11.03
C ILE A 172 -6.51 -3.01 10.96
N GLY A 173 -7.17 -2.81 9.83
CA GLY A 173 -8.54 -3.28 9.64
C GLY A 173 -8.69 -4.80 9.78
N GLN A 174 -9.85 -5.25 10.25
CA GLN A 174 -10.18 -6.67 10.45
C GLN A 174 -9.89 -7.54 9.22
N LYS A 175 -10.08 -7.02 8.00
CA LYS A 175 -9.83 -7.75 6.74
C LYS A 175 -8.40 -8.25 6.56
N TYR A 176 -7.45 -7.72 7.34
CA TYR A 176 -6.04 -8.11 7.29
C TYR A 176 -5.65 -9.16 8.32
N VAL A 177 -6.52 -9.50 9.27
CA VAL A 177 -6.23 -10.50 10.30
C VAL A 177 -5.83 -11.84 9.67
N GLY A 178 -4.73 -12.40 10.15
CA GLY A 178 -4.14 -13.64 9.63
C GLY A 178 -3.27 -13.47 8.39
N ARG A 179 -3.24 -12.28 7.77
CA ARG A 179 -2.35 -12.03 6.62
C ARG A 179 -0.91 -11.87 7.09
N LYS A 180 0.01 -12.48 6.33
CA LYS A 180 1.43 -12.23 6.48
C LYS A 180 1.76 -10.79 6.13
N CYS A 181 2.62 -10.15 6.91
CA CYS A 181 3.05 -8.78 6.67
C CYS A 181 4.52 -8.57 7.06
N ILE A 182 5.14 -7.62 6.39
CA ILE A 182 6.46 -7.09 6.72
C ILE A 182 6.28 -5.63 7.09
N THR A 183 6.87 -5.20 8.19
CA THR A 183 6.75 -3.83 8.69
C THR A 183 8.11 -3.18 8.79
N ILE A 184 8.20 -1.95 8.30
CA ILE A 184 9.39 -1.09 8.41
C ILE A 184 9.01 0.25 9.03
N LEU A 185 9.93 0.86 9.78
CA LEU A 185 9.75 2.22 10.30
C LEU A 185 9.97 3.25 9.21
N GLN A 186 9.11 4.26 9.20
CA GLN A 186 9.34 5.48 8.44
C GLN A 186 10.06 6.49 9.36
N GLU A 187 11.09 7.15 8.86
CA GLU A 187 11.69 8.31 9.52
C GLU A 187 10.67 9.45 9.52
N GLY A 188 10.51 10.06 10.66
CA GLY A 188 9.61 11.20 10.87
C GLY A 188 10.20 12.54 10.44
#